data_476956ff1129e25ccf6d906aa0042e2e
#
_entry.id   476956ff1129e25ccf6d906aa0042e2e
#
_cell.length_a   1.000
_cell.length_b   1.000
_cell.length_c   1.000
_cell.angle_alpha   90.00
_cell.angle_beta   90.00
_cell.angle_gamma   90.00
#
_symmetry.space_group_name_H-M   'P 1'
#
loop_
_entity.id
_entity.type
_entity.pdbx_description
1 polymer ?
#
loop_
_entity_poly.entity_id
_entity_poly.type
_entity_poly.pdbx_seq_one_letter_code
_entity_poly.pdbx_strand_id
1 'polypeptide(L)'
;MSIQWFPGHMHLTKKAISERIKDIDVVIEVLDARLPGSSANPLLAEMTDHKPKLKVLNKQDVADPERTALWLDWYNAQSETRAVPLDASDPAPARKLIDACHLLAPNRGGMAKPMRVLICGVPNVGKSTLINTLSNKRQAKTGDEAGITKLEQRITLADDFYLWDTPGMLWPRIIVPESGYNLAASGAVGRNAYDEELVALELLRRL
;
A
#
# COMPACT_ATOMS: atom_id res chain seq x y z
N MET A 1 23.26 -11.79 5.22
CA MET A 1 22.56 -12.23 3.96
C MET A 1 21.53 -11.16 3.62
N SER A 2 21.43 -10.68 2.37
CA SER A 2 20.40 -9.71 2.00
C SER A 2 19.12 -10.47 1.61
N ILE A 3 17.98 -10.08 2.19
CA ILE A 3 16.67 -10.63 1.83
C ILE A 3 16.24 -9.97 0.52
N GLN A 4 16.03 -10.77 -0.52
CA GLN A 4 15.61 -10.32 -1.84
C GLN A 4 14.49 -11.24 -2.34
N TRP A 5 13.39 -10.66 -2.77
CA TRP A 5 12.26 -11.41 -3.31
C TRP A 5 11.47 -10.57 -4.31
N PHE A 6 11.61 -10.90 -5.57
CA PHE A 6 10.89 -10.25 -6.67
C PHE A 6 10.41 -11.31 -7.67
N PRO A 7 9.30 -12.00 -7.39
CA PRO A 7 8.75 -13.02 -8.28
C PRO A 7 8.43 -12.47 -9.67
N GLY A 8 8.47 -13.33 -10.68
CA GLY A 8 8.30 -12.94 -12.09
C GLY A 8 6.99 -12.19 -12.39
N HIS A 9 5.90 -12.48 -11.65
CA HIS A 9 4.63 -11.76 -11.80
C HIS A 9 4.71 -10.27 -11.40
N MET A 10 5.71 -9.86 -10.60
CA MET A 10 5.90 -8.46 -10.22
C MET A 10 6.39 -7.60 -11.39
N HIS A 11 7.06 -8.17 -12.38
CA HIS A 11 7.38 -7.47 -13.63
C HIS A 11 6.12 -7.13 -14.43
N LEU A 12 5.14 -8.04 -14.46
CA LEU A 12 3.84 -7.81 -15.09
C LEU A 12 3.06 -6.72 -14.35
N THR A 13 3.11 -6.73 -13.02
CA THR A 13 2.50 -5.68 -12.19
C THR A 13 3.11 -4.32 -12.48
N LYS A 14 4.45 -4.21 -12.56
CA LYS A 14 5.15 -2.99 -12.92
C LYS A 14 4.66 -2.44 -14.26
N LYS A 15 4.54 -3.30 -15.28
CA LYS A 15 4.03 -2.91 -16.60
C LYS A 15 2.59 -2.42 -16.52
N ALA A 16 1.71 -3.16 -15.83
CA ALA A 16 0.31 -2.80 -15.66
C ALA A 16 0.14 -1.44 -14.97
N ILE A 17 0.90 -1.18 -13.90
CA ILE A 17 0.91 0.12 -13.22
C ILE A 17 1.37 1.23 -14.16
N SER A 18 2.46 1.04 -14.93
CA SER A 18 2.99 2.03 -15.87
C SER A 18 1.98 2.41 -16.96
N GLU A 19 1.16 1.48 -17.39
CA GLU A 19 0.10 1.73 -18.36
C GLU A 19 -1.09 2.43 -17.70
N ARG A 20 -1.52 1.97 -16.52
CA ARG A 20 -2.70 2.47 -15.82
C ARG A 20 -2.52 3.88 -15.26
N ILE A 21 -1.34 4.20 -14.77
CA ILE A 21 -1.07 5.46 -14.07
C ILE A 21 -1.42 6.70 -14.90
N LYS A 22 -1.40 6.60 -16.22
CA LYS A 22 -1.74 7.70 -17.14
C LYS A 22 -3.17 8.19 -16.95
N ASP A 23 -4.08 7.30 -16.58
CA ASP A 23 -5.51 7.57 -16.41
C ASP A 23 -5.92 7.77 -14.95
N ILE A 24 -4.98 7.75 -14.02
CA ILE A 24 -5.21 7.84 -12.58
C ILE A 24 -5.16 9.29 -12.10
N ASP A 25 -6.06 9.66 -11.19
CA ASP A 25 -6.16 10.97 -10.58
C ASP A 25 -5.47 11.05 -9.22
N VAL A 26 -5.57 9.97 -8.42
CA VAL A 26 -4.98 9.84 -7.08
C VAL A 26 -4.41 8.43 -6.89
N VAL A 27 -3.26 8.34 -6.25
CA VAL A 27 -2.66 7.06 -5.84
C VAL A 27 -2.81 6.88 -4.34
N ILE A 28 -3.46 5.79 -3.92
CA ILE A 28 -3.44 5.33 -2.54
C ILE A 28 -2.30 4.34 -2.40
N GLU A 29 -1.29 4.68 -1.61
CA GLU A 29 -0.25 3.73 -1.19
C GLU A 29 -0.51 3.28 0.24
N VAL A 30 -0.79 1.99 0.39
CA VAL A 30 -1.01 1.37 1.70
C VAL A 30 0.34 0.95 2.28
N LEU A 31 0.68 1.52 3.43
CA LEU A 31 1.89 1.25 4.21
C LEU A 31 1.53 0.49 5.48
N ASP A 32 2.48 -0.21 6.05
CA ASP A 32 2.35 -0.81 7.36
C ASP A 32 2.76 0.20 8.43
N ALA A 33 1.85 0.59 9.31
CA ALA A 33 2.10 1.60 10.34
C ALA A 33 3.20 1.19 11.34
N ARG A 34 3.49 -0.11 11.46
CA ARG A 34 4.59 -0.62 12.31
C ARG A 34 5.97 -0.37 11.71
N LEU A 35 6.04 -0.22 10.38
CA LEU A 35 7.27 -0.07 9.58
C LEU A 35 7.04 0.81 8.35
N PRO A 36 6.62 2.07 8.51
CA PRO A 36 6.22 2.91 7.38
C PRO A 36 7.34 3.11 6.36
N GLY A 37 8.56 3.35 6.81
CA GLY A 37 9.71 3.51 5.92
C GLY A 37 10.09 2.24 5.15
N SER A 38 10.06 1.07 5.83
CA SER A 38 10.39 -0.21 5.18
C SER A 38 9.31 -0.69 4.21
N SER A 39 8.04 -0.34 4.44
CA SER A 39 6.92 -0.70 3.56
C SER A 39 6.68 0.29 2.43
N ALA A 40 7.33 1.46 2.44
CA ALA A 40 7.32 2.41 1.33
C ALA A 40 8.19 1.87 0.18
N ASN A 41 7.55 1.59 -0.96
CA ASN A 41 8.20 1.02 -2.12
C ASN A 41 8.80 2.15 -3.00
N PRO A 42 10.13 2.27 -3.12
CA PRO A 42 10.76 3.32 -3.92
C PRO A 42 10.44 3.22 -5.42
N LEU A 43 10.20 2.02 -5.92
CA LEU A 43 9.80 1.82 -7.32
C LEU A 43 8.38 2.37 -7.57
N LEU A 44 7.45 2.15 -6.63
CA LEU A 44 6.11 2.76 -6.70
C LEU A 44 6.19 4.28 -6.59
N ALA A 45 7.05 4.81 -5.71
CA ALA A 45 7.26 6.24 -5.58
C ALA A 45 7.72 6.88 -6.90
N GLU A 46 8.69 6.28 -7.58
CA GLU A 46 9.18 6.71 -8.89
C GLU A 46 8.08 6.66 -9.97
N MET A 47 7.36 5.54 -10.05
CA MET A 47 6.30 5.33 -11.06
C MET A 47 5.11 6.27 -10.88
N THR A 48 4.87 6.77 -9.68
CA THR A 48 3.71 7.59 -9.31
C THR A 48 4.07 9.02 -8.93
N ASP A 49 5.30 9.44 -9.17
CA ASP A 49 5.86 10.72 -8.70
C ASP A 49 5.01 11.94 -9.08
N HIS A 50 4.45 11.92 -10.27
CA HIS A 50 3.65 13.01 -10.85
C HIS A 50 2.16 12.98 -10.47
N LYS A 51 1.75 12.16 -9.52
CA LYS A 51 0.34 12.03 -9.08
C LYS A 51 0.17 12.42 -7.63
N PRO A 52 -0.97 13.04 -7.27
CA PRO A 52 -1.36 13.21 -5.87
C PRO A 52 -1.41 11.87 -5.14
N LYS A 53 -0.92 11.83 -3.89
CA LYS A 53 -0.75 10.61 -3.11
C LYS A 53 -1.51 10.68 -1.80
N LEU A 54 -2.24 9.60 -1.51
CA LEU A 54 -2.79 9.33 -0.20
C LEU A 54 -2.01 8.17 0.42
N LYS A 55 -1.19 8.46 1.42
CA LYS A 55 -0.47 7.46 2.21
C LYS A 55 -1.36 6.95 3.32
N VAL A 56 -1.67 5.67 3.33
CA VAL A 56 -2.50 5.03 4.35
C VAL A 56 -1.59 4.18 5.24
N LEU A 57 -1.37 4.63 6.48
CA LEU A 57 -0.61 3.87 7.48
C LEU A 57 -1.56 2.88 8.15
N ASN A 58 -1.66 1.69 7.56
CA ASN A 58 -2.56 0.64 8.02
C ASN A 58 -1.98 -0.13 9.21
N LYS A 59 -2.83 -0.85 9.94
CA LYS A 59 -2.50 -1.59 11.16
C LYS A 59 -2.06 -0.67 12.30
N GLN A 60 -2.66 0.53 12.37
CA GLN A 60 -2.34 1.50 13.42
C GLN A 60 -2.64 0.98 14.83
N ASP A 61 -3.62 0.07 14.94
CA ASP A 61 -4.03 -0.59 16.19
C ASP A 61 -2.93 -1.40 16.86
N VAL A 62 -1.93 -1.83 16.09
CA VAL A 62 -0.75 -2.61 16.57
C VAL A 62 0.57 -1.88 16.35
N ALA A 63 0.53 -0.59 16.04
CA ALA A 63 1.70 0.28 15.86
C ALA A 63 1.88 1.22 17.06
N ASP A 64 3.11 1.68 17.25
CA ASP A 64 3.43 2.72 18.23
C ASP A 64 2.77 4.06 17.83
N PRO A 65 1.90 4.65 18.67
CA PRO A 65 1.14 5.84 18.31
C PRO A 65 2.01 7.09 18.16
N GLU A 66 3.06 7.24 18.97
CA GLU A 66 3.95 8.42 18.92
C GLU A 66 4.79 8.39 17.64
N ARG A 67 5.33 7.22 17.29
CA ARG A 67 6.06 7.05 16.04
C ARG A 67 5.16 7.18 14.81
N THR A 68 3.94 6.69 14.89
CA THR A 68 2.95 6.87 13.83
C THR A 68 2.66 8.34 13.59
N ALA A 69 2.51 9.15 14.65
CA ALA A 69 2.29 10.59 14.53
C ALA A 69 3.45 11.30 13.81
N LEU A 70 4.71 10.97 14.16
CA LEU A 70 5.89 11.53 13.48
C LEU A 70 5.93 11.20 11.98
N TRP A 71 5.56 9.98 11.60
CA TRP A 71 5.49 9.59 10.20
C TRP A 71 4.36 10.29 9.45
N LEU A 72 3.21 10.48 10.09
CA LEU A 72 2.09 11.23 9.51
C LEU A 72 2.49 12.68 9.24
N ASP A 73 3.14 13.34 10.19
CA ASP A 73 3.63 14.71 10.05
C ASP A 73 4.64 14.82 8.90
N TRP A 74 5.56 13.86 8.81
CA TRP A 74 6.58 13.84 7.76
C TRP A 74 5.96 13.66 6.35
N TYR A 75 4.98 12.76 6.20
CA TYR A 75 4.31 12.58 4.92
C TYR A 75 3.41 13.77 4.56
N ASN A 76 2.68 14.32 5.53
CA ASN A 76 1.80 15.47 5.29
C ASN A 76 2.56 16.77 4.98
N ALA A 77 3.84 16.85 5.31
CA ALA A 77 4.71 17.95 4.91
C ALA A 77 5.15 17.90 3.44
N GLN A 78 4.92 16.78 2.75
CA GLN A 78 5.30 16.61 1.35
C GLN A 78 4.22 17.21 0.42
N SER A 79 4.67 17.78 -0.71
CA SER A 79 3.75 18.33 -1.71
C SER A 79 2.81 17.27 -2.28
N GLU A 80 1.56 17.66 -2.54
CA GLU A 80 0.50 16.79 -3.10
C GLU A 80 0.34 15.43 -2.41
N THR A 81 0.72 15.38 -1.14
CA THR A 81 0.68 14.17 -0.32
C THR A 81 -0.19 14.39 0.91
N ARG A 82 -1.03 13.43 1.19
CA ARG A 82 -1.80 13.35 2.43
C ARG A 82 -1.56 12.00 3.07
N ALA A 83 -1.43 11.96 4.38
CA ALA A 83 -1.24 10.73 5.13
C ALA A 83 -2.30 10.60 6.24
N VAL A 84 -2.82 9.40 6.40
CA VAL A 84 -3.83 9.07 7.42
C VAL A 84 -3.48 7.73 8.06
N PRO A 85 -3.70 7.58 9.38
CA PRO A 85 -3.61 6.30 10.05
C PRO A 85 -4.91 5.52 9.86
N LEU A 86 -4.83 4.20 9.80
CA LEU A 86 -6.00 3.36 9.56
C LEU A 86 -5.86 1.98 10.23
N ASP A 87 -7.00 1.44 10.67
CA ASP A 87 -7.28 0.02 10.72
C ASP A 87 -8.18 -0.31 9.53
N ALA A 88 -7.68 -1.08 8.57
CA ALA A 88 -8.38 -1.39 7.33
C ALA A 88 -9.68 -2.18 7.55
N SER A 89 -9.87 -2.80 8.70
CA SER A 89 -11.09 -3.50 9.08
C SER A 89 -12.21 -2.59 9.60
N ASP A 90 -11.87 -1.34 9.98
CA ASP A 90 -12.85 -0.38 10.48
C ASP A 90 -13.52 0.41 9.34
N PRO A 91 -14.84 0.24 9.11
CA PRO A 91 -15.52 0.89 7.99
C PRO A 91 -15.60 2.41 8.10
N ALA A 92 -15.71 2.96 9.32
CA ALA A 92 -15.95 4.38 9.50
C ALA A 92 -14.74 5.24 9.07
N PRO A 93 -13.51 4.99 9.54
CA PRO A 93 -12.34 5.70 9.06
C PRO A 93 -11.98 5.33 7.61
N ALA A 94 -12.23 4.07 7.16
CA ALA A 94 -11.95 3.67 5.80
C ALA A 94 -12.75 4.52 4.77
N ARG A 95 -14.01 4.79 5.02
CA ARG A 95 -14.84 5.61 4.13
C ARG A 95 -14.35 7.05 3.96
N LYS A 96 -13.68 7.61 4.98
CA LYS A 96 -13.09 8.95 4.89
C LYS A 96 -11.95 9.05 3.87
N LEU A 97 -11.41 7.92 3.41
CA LEU A 97 -10.40 7.90 2.34
C LEU A 97 -10.99 8.40 1.00
N ILE A 98 -12.28 8.19 0.76
CA ILE A 98 -12.98 8.72 -0.43
C ILE A 98 -12.95 10.25 -0.40
N ASP A 99 -13.30 10.86 0.73
CA ASP A 99 -13.26 12.32 0.90
C ASP A 99 -11.82 12.86 0.77
N ALA A 100 -10.84 12.13 1.31
CA ALA A 100 -9.43 12.49 1.17
C ALA A 100 -8.96 12.48 -0.30
N CYS A 101 -9.44 11.54 -1.12
CA CYS A 101 -9.16 11.53 -2.55
C CYS A 101 -9.79 12.74 -3.26
N HIS A 102 -11.01 13.13 -2.90
CA HIS A 102 -11.65 14.34 -3.46
C HIS A 102 -10.89 15.62 -3.10
N LEU A 103 -10.32 15.70 -1.89
CA LEU A 103 -9.49 16.84 -1.50
C LEU A 103 -8.17 16.91 -2.31
N LEU A 104 -7.61 15.77 -2.69
CA LEU A 104 -6.39 15.70 -3.50
C LEU A 104 -6.62 15.96 -4.99
N ALA A 105 -7.83 15.66 -5.50
CA ALA A 105 -8.21 15.87 -6.89
C ALA A 105 -9.62 16.50 -6.96
N PRO A 106 -9.79 17.78 -6.58
CA PRO A 106 -11.10 18.40 -6.40
C PRO A 106 -11.92 18.58 -7.71
N ASN A 107 -11.25 18.47 -8.86
CA ASN A 107 -11.90 18.57 -10.18
C ASN A 107 -12.44 17.22 -10.69
N ARG A 108 -12.39 16.18 -9.85
CA ARG A 108 -12.89 14.83 -10.14
C ARG A 108 -13.99 14.43 -9.17
N GLY A 109 -14.74 13.37 -9.48
CA GLY A 109 -15.79 12.85 -8.63
C GLY A 109 -17.19 13.29 -9.02
N GLY A 110 -17.41 13.59 -10.31
CA GLY A 110 -18.74 13.74 -10.90
C GLY A 110 -18.97 12.72 -12.00
N MET A 111 -20.21 12.48 -12.40
CA MET A 111 -20.53 11.48 -13.44
C MET A 111 -19.80 11.75 -14.77
N ALA A 112 -19.58 13.01 -15.12
CA ALA A 112 -18.84 13.38 -16.34
C ALA A 112 -17.32 13.17 -16.21
N LYS A 113 -16.79 13.24 -15.00
CA LYS A 113 -15.36 13.08 -14.69
C LYS A 113 -15.19 12.26 -13.39
N PRO A 114 -15.45 10.95 -13.44
CA PRO A 114 -15.35 10.11 -12.26
C PRO A 114 -13.94 10.11 -11.67
N MET A 115 -13.84 9.97 -10.36
CA MET A 115 -12.58 9.79 -9.65
C MET A 115 -11.97 8.43 -10.02
N ARG A 116 -10.72 8.44 -10.42
CA ARG A 116 -9.94 7.24 -10.78
C ARG A 116 -8.77 7.09 -9.84
N VAL A 117 -8.80 6.07 -9.02
CA VAL A 117 -7.82 5.84 -7.95
C VAL A 117 -7.08 4.52 -8.16
N LEU A 118 -5.76 4.58 -8.09
CA LEU A 118 -4.94 3.38 -8.03
C LEU A 118 -4.62 3.06 -6.57
N ILE A 119 -4.85 1.83 -6.13
CA ILE A 119 -4.40 1.37 -4.82
C ILE A 119 -3.23 0.40 -4.99
N CYS A 120 -2.15 0.67 -4.30
CA CYS A 120 -0.91 -0.11 -4.36
C CYS A 120 -0.28 -0.26 -2.97
N GLY A 121 0.73 -1.11 -2.87
CA GLY A 121 1.46 -1.36 -1.64
C GLY A 121 2.25 -2.66 -1.72
N VAL A 122 3.07 -2.91 -0.70
CA VAL A 122 3.79 -4.18 -0.56
C VAL A 122 2.83 -5.34 -0.28
N PRO A 123 3.22 -6.59 -0.54
CA PRO A 123 2.39 -7.73 -0.20
C PRO A 123 2.01 -7.75 1.29
N ASN A 124 0.84 -8.28 1.59
CA ASN A 124 0.31 -8.49 2.95
C ASN A 124 0.21 -7.22 3.84
N VAL A 125 0.11 -6.04 3.24
CA VAL A 125 -0.01 -4.77 3.97
C VAL A 125 -1.45 -4.46 4.41
N GLY A 126 -2.44 -5.28 3.97
CA GLY A 126 -3.87 -5.09 4.28
C GLY A 126 -4.67 -4.41 3.18
N LYS A 127 -4.12 -4.31 1.98
CA LYS A 127 -4.76 -3.69 0.82
C LYS A 127 -6.09 -4.35 0.44
N SER A 128 -6.13 -5.68 0.36
CA SER A 128 -7.36 -6.43 0.05
C SER A 128 -8.43 -6.30 1.15
N THR A 129 -8.03 -6.23 2.41
CA THR A 129 -8.93 -5.97 3.53
C THR A 129 -9.56 -4.57 3.39
N LEU A 130 -8.77 -3.56 3.11
CA LEU A 130 -9.23 -2.19 2.89
C LEU A 130 -10.25 -2.11 1.74
N ILE A 131 -9.97 -2.76 0.62
CA ILE A 131 -10.85 -2.80 -0.55
C ILE A 131 -12.20 -3.44 -0.19
N ASN A 132 -12.18 -4.56 0.53
CA ASN A 132 -13.39 -5.25 0.94
C ASN A 132 -14.23 -4.39 1.92
N THR A 133 -13.57 -3.67 2.82
CA THR A 133 -14.22 -2.73 3.74
C THR A 133 -14.86 -1.55 2.98
N LEU A 134 -14.15 -0.96 2.03
CA LEU A 134 -14.65 0.15 1.22
C LEU A 134 -15.83 -0.25 0.33
N SER A 135 -15.76 -1.43 -0.29
CA SER A 135 -16.80 -1.93 -1.20
C SER A 135 -18.00 -2.53 -0.48
N ASN A 136 -17.92 -2.72 0.83
CA ASN A 136 -18.90 -3.45 1.64
C ASN A 136 -19.23 -4.85 1.08
N LYS A 137 -18.29 -5.45 0.36
CA LYS A 137 -18.40 -6.76 -0.30
C LYS A 137 -17.03 -7.43 -0.34
N ARG A 138 -17.03 -8.77 -0.38
CA ARG A 138 -15.80 -9.52 -0.61
C ARG A 138 -15.44 -9.48 -2.11
N GLN A 139 -14.81 -8.41 -2.55
CA GLN A 139 -14.37 -8.22 -3.94
C GLN A 139 -12.91 -8.61 -4.15
N ALA A 140 -12.06 -8.44 -3.14
CA ALA A 140 -10.66 -8.82 -3.18
C ALA A 140 -10.38 -10.05 -2.32
N LYS A 141 -9.46 -10.91 -2.78
CA LYS A 141 -9.01 -12.06 -2.00
C LYS A 141 -8.08 -11.58 -0.89
N THR A 142 -8.36 -12.02 0.33
CA THR A 142 -7.51 -11.77 1.51
C THR A 142 -6.80 -13.06 1.89
N GLY A 143 -5.61 -12.96 2.46
CA GLY A 143 -4.85 -14.09 2.98
C GLY A 143 -3.48 -13.64 3.50
N ASP A 144 -2.86 -14.50 4.28
CA ASP A 144 -1.58 -14.23 4.94
C ASP A 144 -0.35 -14.52 4.04
N GLU A 145 -0.58 -15.03 2.83
CA GLU A 145 0.50 -15.32 1.88
C GLU A 145 0.77 -14.14 0.95
N ALA A 146 2.05 -13.81 0.79
CA ALA A 146 2.47 -12.80 -0.15
C ALA A 146 2.15 -13.21 -1.60
N GLY A 147 1.59 -12.30 -2.40
CA GLY A 147 1.31 -12.52 -3.82
C GLY A 147 -0.06 -13.13 -4.15
N ILE A 148 -1.03 -13.08 -3.24
CA ILE A 148 -2.39 -13.61 -3.47
C ILE A 148 -3.11 -12.91 -4.62
N THR A 149 -3.05 -11.57 -4.71
CA THR A 149 -3.57 -10.82 -5.85
C THR A 149 -2.54 -10.84 -6.98
N LYS A 150 -2.88 -11.46 -8.09
CA LYS A 150 -1.94 -11.67 -9.22
C LYS A 150 -2.19 -10.78 -10.43
N LEU A 151 -3.37 -10.18 -10.53
CA LEU A 151 -3.77 -9.34 -11.67
C LEU A 151 -4.44 -8.06 -11.19
N GLU A 152 -4.29 -6.99 -11.97
CA GLU A 152 -5.03 -5.74 -11.77
C GLU A 152 -6.54 -5.98 -11.86
N GLN A 153 -7.30 -5.39 -10.94
CA GLN A 153 -8.74 -5.48 -10.89
C GLN A 153 -9.38 -4.10 -10.70
N ARG A 154 -10.36 -3.75 -11.55
CA ARG A 154 -11.18 -2.56 -11.35
C ARG A 154 -12.34 -2.85 -10.41
N ILE A 155 -12.54 -1.98 -9.43
CA ILE A 155 -13.62 -2.04 -8.44
C ILE A 155 -14.39 -0.73 -8.49
N THR A 156 -15.71 -0.80 -8.62
CA THR A 156 -16.60 0.35 -8.55
C THR A 156 -17.03 0.54 -7.10
N LEU A 157 -16.64 1.66 -6.49
CA LEU A 157 -17.06 2.02 -5.14
C LEU A 157 -18.34 2.87 -5.16
N ALA A 158 -18.49 3.73 -6.16
CA ALA A 158 -19.67 4.53 -6.48
C ALA A 158 -19.72 4.79 -7.98
N ASP A 159 -20.82 5.32 -8.49
CA ASP A 159 -20.98 5.60 -9.93
C ASP A 159 -19.93 6.59 -10.46
N ASP A 160 -19.41 7.42 -9.59
CA ASP A 160 -18.40 8.45 -9.87
C ASP A 160 -17.01 8.13 -9.25
N PHE A 161 -16.80 6.92 -8.71
CA PHE A 161 -15.55 6.54 -8.06
C PHE A 161 -15.10 5.13 -8.41
N TYR A 162 -14.00 5.02 -9.13
CA TYR A 162 -13.37 3.77 -9.54
C TYR A 162 -12.03 3.56 -8.86
N LEU A 163 -11.83 2.35 -8.35
CA LEU A 163 -10.60 1.91 -7.70
C LEU A 163 -9.96 0.78 -8.52
N TRP A 164 -8.68 0.93 -8.86
CA TRP A 164 -7.89 -0.15 -9.46
C TRP A 164 -7.00 -0.77 -8.40
N ASP A 165 -7.29 -2.02 -8.09
CA ASP A 165 -6.44 -2.85 -7.22
C ASP A 165 -5.27 -3.40 -8.03
N THR A 166 -4.07 -3.29 -7.48
CA THR A 166 -2.86 -3.88 -8.04
C THR A 166 -2.34 -4.99 -7.14
N PRO A 167 -1.67 -6.01 -7.69
CA PRO A 167 -0.97 -6.99 -6.87
C PRO A 167 0.03 -6.32 -5.93
N GLY A 168 0.26 -6.91 -4.76
CA GLY A 168 1.32 -6.47 -3.87
C GLY A 168 2.68 -6.51 -4.57
N MET A 169 3.43 -5.42 -4.51
CA MET A 169 4.68 -5.28 -5.22
C MET A 169 5.82 -4.85 -4.30
N LEU A 170 6.90 -5.61 -4.34
CA LEU A 170 8.21 -5.20 -3.84
C LEU A 170 9.04 -4.60 -4.99
N TRP A 171 10.26 -4.24 -4.70
CA TRP A 171 11.22 -3.77 -5.69
C TRP A 171 12.37 -4.77 -5.86
N PRO A 172 13.03 -4.80 -7.02
CA PRO A 172 13.98 -5.86 -7.35
C PRO A 172 15.19 -5.95 -6.41
N ARG A 173 15.58 -4.83 -5.79
CA ARG A 173 16.74 -4.77 -4.90
C ARG A 173 16.45 -3.95 -3.65
N ILE A 174 16.36 -4.62 -2.51
CA ILE A 174 16.25 -3.99 -1.19
C ILE A 174 17.66 -3.59 -0.74
N ILE A 175 17.96 -2.29 -0.76
CA ILE A 175 19.31 -1.77 -0.48
C ILE A 175 19.56 -1.69 1.03
N VAL A 176 18.56 -1.32 1.81
CA VAL A 176 18.64 -1.20 3.27
C VAL A 176 18.36 -2.56 3.90
N PRO A 177 19.37 -3.22 4.51
CA PRO A 177 19.18 -4.58 5.08
C PRO A 177 18.06 -4.66 6.12
N GLU A 178 17.94 -3.64 6.99
CA GLU A 178 16.87 -3.57 7.99
C GLU A 178 15.48 -3.61 7.35
N SER A 179 15.29 -2.96 6.22
CA SER A 179 14.01 -3.00 5.49
C SER A 179 13.67 -4.42 5.04
N GLY A 180 14.67 -5.20 4.61
CA GLY A 180 14.49 -6.60 4.24
C GLY A 180 14.00 -7.44 5.42
N TYR A 181 14.62 -7.32 6.58
CA TYR A 181 14.20 -8.03 7.80
C TYR A 181 12.81 -7.59 8.26
N ASN A 182 12.52 -6.29 8.25
CA ASN A 182 11.20 -5.76 8.61
C ASN A 182 10.10 -6.27 7.68
N LEU A 183 10.34 -6.27 6.37
CA LEU A 183 9.41 -6.79 5.37
C LEU A 183 9.18 -8.30 5.51
N ALA A 184 10.22 -9.07 5.79
CA ALA A 184 10.10 -10.50 6.07
C ALA A 184 9.28 -10.75 7.33
N ALA A 185 9.57 -10.05 8.42
CA ALA A 185 8.86 -10.16 9.68
C ALA A 185 7.38 -9.77 9.58
N SER A 186 7.04 -8.82 8.70
CA SER A 186 5.65 -8.40 8.46
C SER A 186 4.88 -9.31 7.49
N GLY A 187 5.53 -10.32 6.92
CA GLY A 187 4.94 -11.22 5.92
C GLY A 187 4.85 -10.64 4.50
N ALA A 188 5.51 -9.52 4.23
CA ALA A 188 5.54 -8.90 2.89
C ALA A 188 6.44 -9.68 1.91
N VAL A 189 7.35 -10.50 2.40
CA VAL A 189 8.25 -11.35 1.61
C VAL A 189 7.81 -12.80 1.74
N GLY A 190 7.83 -13.55 0.64
CA GLY A 190 7.51 -14.98 0.65
C GLY A 190 8.47 -15.78 1.54
N ARG A 191 7.96 -16.71 2.33
CA ARG A 191 8.74 -17.48 3.33
C ARG A 191 9.93 -18.23 2.72
N ASN A 192 9.86 -18.61 1.45
CA ASN A 192 10.94 -19.29 0.74
C ASN A 192 12.15 -18.40 0.40
N ALA A 193 12.07 -17.10 0.67
CA ALA A 193 13.09 -16.12 0.30
C ALA A 193 14.01 -15.73 1.46
N TYR A 194 13.75 -16.22 2.68
CA TYR A 194 14.53 -15.89 3.87
C TYR A 194 14.55 -17.03 4.88
N ASP A 195 15.52 -16.96 5.80
CA ASP A 195 15.64 -17.86 6.94
C ASP A 195 14.86 -17.27 8.13
N GLU A 196 13.84 -17.96 8.61
CA GLU A 196 12.96 -17.51 9.69
C GLU A 196 13.73 -17.33 11.02
N GLU A 197 14.73 -18.17 11.30
CA GLU A 197 15.55 -18.08 12.52
C GLU A 197 16.41 -16.80 12.49
N LEU A 198 16.99 -16.47 11.33
CA LEU A 198 17.76 -15.23 11.17
C LEU A 198 16.89 -13.99 11.33
N VAL A 199 15.67 -14.00 10.79
CA VAL A 199 14.72 -12.89 10.96
C VAL A 199 14.32 -12.74 12.42
N ALA A 200 13.99 -13.84 13.10
CA ALA A 200 13.66 -13.84 14.52
C ALA A 200 14.83 -13.33 15.39
N LEU A 201 16.05 -13.79 15.12
CA LEU A 201 17.25 -13.35 15.82
C LEU A 201 17.49 -11.85 15.65
N GLU A 202 17.32 -11.33 14.43
CA GLU A 202 17.47 -9.91 14.15
C GLU A 202 16.42 -9.05 14.87
N LEU A 203 15.17 -9.53 14.98
CA LEU A 203 14.15 -8.87 15.77
C LEU A 203 14.49 -8.84 17.26
N LEU A 204 14.94 -9.97 17.82
CA LEU A 204 15.34 -10.04 19.23
C LEU A 204 16.49 -9.11 19.59
N ARG A 205 17.40 -8.84 18.65
CA ARG A 205 18.50 -7.90 18.86
C ARG A 205 18.06 -6.43 18.98
N ARG A 206 16.83 -6.13 18.56
CA ARG A 206 16.28 -4.76 18.56
C ARG A 206 15.34 -4.49 19.74
N LEU A 207 15.01 -5.52 20.51
CA LEU A 207 14.25 -5.41 21.75
C LEU A 207 15.17 -5.13 22.95
#